data_5edf27098e4c6eb8a85f4545a929dfa8
#
_entry.id   5edf27098e4c6eb8a85f4545a929dfa8
#
_cell.length_a   1.000
_cell.length_b   1.000
_cell.length_c   1.000
_cell.angle_alpha   90.00
_cell.angle_beta   90.00
_cell.angle_gamma   90.00
#
_symmetry.space_group_name_H-M   'P 1'
#
loop_
_entity.id
_entity.type
_entity.pdbx_description
1 polymer ?
#
loop_
_entity_poly.entity_id
_entity_poly.type
_entity_poly.pdbx_seq_one_letter_code
_entity_poly.pdbx_strand_id
1 'polypeptide(L)'
;MKYAVYPYTLDNLYLSKVSENLLKSDISYIVPGGKVSEVYNSSISMIYSMANIMSMQEVDFDKVIIVDSNMVSYEEYDNAIKVFLEKNIRIILATGIYDEILYSKHSQKRIEICKGNEIVIDSIVHKNKQEIEVPIISVMGVGYNVSKFDVQLYLREMFLKKGYKVAQIGTKKISNIMGFYSIPDFMYNNRFSGEETILRFNEFVKKVEDKEKPDIIIIGVPEPILPLNKKHLFSFGIRAY
;
A
#
# COMPACT_ATOMS: atom_id res chain seq x y z
N MET A 1 16.62 13.14 -4.94
CA MET A 1 16.21 11.80 -5.46
C MET A 1 14.80 11.94 -5.95
N LYS A 2 14.56 11.69 -7.23
CA LYS A 2 13.23 11.80 -7.84
C LYS A 2 12.60 10.42 -7.94
N TYR A 3 11.31 10.34 -7.73
CA TYR A 3 10.56 9.09 -7.78
C TYR A 3 9.56 9.10 -8.93
N ALA A 4 9.25 7.91 -9.44
CA ALA A 4 8.07 7.68 -10.26
C ALA A 4 7.18 6.61 -9.62
N VAL A 5 5.88 6.63 -9.90
CA VAL A 5 4.92 5.62 -9.46
C VAL A 5 4.33 4.93 -10.68
N TYR A 6 4.35 3.59 -10.68
CA TYR A 6 3.76 2.74 -11.70
C TYR A 6 2.96 1.59 -11.08
N PRO A 7 1.83 1.21 -11.61
CA PRO A 7 1.06 1.92 -12.62
C PRO A 7 0.25 3.08 -12.00
N TYR A 8 0.06 4.16 -12.74
CA TYR A 8 -0.90 5.20 -12.38
C TYR A 8 -2.20 4.96 -13.16
N THR A 9 -3.24 4.54 -12.48
CA THR A 9 -4.51 4.04 -13.02
C THR A 9 -5.69 4.63 -12.27
N LEU A 10 -6.90 4.43 -12.78
CA LEU A 10 -8.12 4.97 -12.18
C LEU A 10 -8.37 4.49 -10.74
N ASP A 11 -7.90 3.30 -10.39
CA ASP A 11 -8.06 2.72 -9.05
C ASP A 11 -7.01 3.20 -8.03
N ASN A 12 -6.06 4.05 -8.45
CA ASN A 12 -5.04 4.61 -7.56
C ASN A 12 -4.75 6.10 -7.77
N LEU A 13 -5.72 6.86 -8.31
CA LEU A 13 -5.60 8.31 -8.51
C LEU A 13 -5.33 9.10 -7.22
N TYR A 14 -5.67 8.55 -6.06
CA TYR A 14 -5.36 9.14 -4.75
C TYR A 14 -3.87 9.42 -4.57
N LEU A 15 -3.00 8.64 -5.21
CA LEU A 15 -1.55 8.82 -5.09
C LEU A 15 -1.09 10.22 -5.48
N SER A 16 -1.70 10.82 -6.51
CA SER A 16 -1.36 12.18 -6.93
C SER A 16 -1.78 13.25 -5.93
N LYS A 17 -2.81 12.99 -5.12
CA LYS A 17 -3.32 13.95 -4.13
C LYS A 17 -2.56 13.92 -2.81
N VAL A 18 -1.94 12.80 -2.50
CA VAL A 18 -1.38 12.54 -1.16
C VAL A 18 0.14 12.39 -1.17
N SER A 19 0.70 11.92 -2.28
CA SER A 19 2.13 11.58 -2.36
C SER A 19 3.05 12.79 -2.24
N GLU A 20 2.69 13.95 -2.77
CA GLU A 20 3.49 15.18 -2.67
C GLU A 20 3.72 15.59 -1.21
N ASN A 21 2.69 15.45 -0.38
CA ASN A 21 2.76 15.80 1.05
C ASN A 21 3.47 14.74 1.90
N LEU A 22 3.37 13.47 1.52
CA LEU A 22 3.88 12.35 2.32
C LEU A 22 5.28 11.92 1.93
N LEU A 23 5.61 11.92 0.64
CA LEU A 23 6.94 11.53 0.16
C LEU A 23 7.93 12.70 0.14
N LYS A 24 7.47 13.94 0.32
CA LYS A 24 8.31 15.17 0.33
C LYS A 24 9.26 15.27 -0.86
N SER A 25 8.85 14.78 -2.02
CA SER A 25 9.66 14.75 -3.25
C SER A 25 8.79 14.94 -4.48
N ASP A 26 9.37 15.45 -5.54
CA ASP A 26 8.72 15.48 -6.85
C ASP A 26 8.48 14.07 -7.35
N ILE A 27 7.24 13.78 -7.73
CA ILE A 27 6.80 12.46 -8.15
C ILE A 27 6.29 12.52 -9.58
N SER A 28 6.84 11.65 -10.41
CA SER A 28 6.33 11.36 -11.75
C SER A 28 5.35 10.19 -11.70
N TYR A 29 4.38 10.19 -12.58
CA TYR A 29 3.37 9.14 -12.67
C TYR A 29 3.47 8.45 -14.03
N ILE A 30 3.40 7.12 -14.03
CA ILE A 30 3.53 6.33 -15.25
C ILE A 30 2.25 5.53 -15.46
N VAL A 31 1.51 5.87 -16.52
CA VAL A 31 0.33 5.11 -16.91
C VAL A 31 0.73 3.87 -17.72
N PRO A 32 0.03 2.74 -17.56
CA PRO A 32 0.22 1.58 -18.40
C PRO A 32 -0.19 1.88 -19.87
N GLY A 33 0.41 1.19 -20.83
CA GLY A 33 0.06 1.31 -22.24
C GLY A 33 0.69 2.46 -22.99
N GLY A 34 0.09 2.83 -24.12
CA GLY A 34 0.71 3.69 -25.13
C GLY A 34 0.41 5.19 -25.04
N LYS A 35 -0.65 5.61 -24.39
CA LYS A 35 -1.08 7.02 -24.32
C LYS A 35 -1.60 7.40 -22.96
N VAL A 36 -1.27 8.62 -22.53
CA VAL A 36 -1.90 9.27 -21.39
C VAL A 36 -3.29 9.70 -21.83
N SER A 37 -4.34 9.19 -21.21
CA SER A 37 -5.72 9.60 -21.50
C SER A 37 -6.05 10.92 -20.79
N GLU A 38 -7.00 11.68 -21.33
CA GLU A 38 -7.48 12.96 -20.77
C GLU A 38 -8.11 12.83 -19.36
N VAL A 39 -8.39 11.61 -18.92
CA VAL A 39 -8.94 11.30 -17.59
C VAL A 39 -7.90 11.55 -16.48
N TYR A 40 -6.63 11.53 -16.82
CA TYR A 40 -5.54 11.84 -15.88
C TYR A 40 -5.40 13.35 -15.77
N ASN A 41 -5.74 13.86 -14.62
CA ASN A 41 -5.94 15.26 -14.28
C ASN A 41 -4.77 16.18 -14.78
N SER A 42 -5.12 17.24 -15.48
CA SER A 42 -4.21 18.26 -16.02
C SER A 42 -3.36 19.02 -14.99
N SER A 43 -3.64 18.84 -13.71
CA SER A 43 -2.86 19.46 -12.60
C SER A 43 -1.57 18.72 -12.25
N ILE A 44 -1.35 17.52 -12.80
CA ILE A 44 -0.13 16.73 -12.56
C ILE A 44 0.87 17.07 -13.65
N SER A 45 1.97 17.70 -13.27
CA SER A 45 2.96 18.23 -14.21
C SER A 45 3.83 17.16 -14.89
N MET A 46 3.88 15.93 -14.38
CA MET A 46 4.78 14.88 -14.89
C MET A 46 4.09 13.52 -14.99
N ILE A 47 3.32 13.31 -16.07
CA ILE A 47 2.73 12.02 -16.40
C ILE A 47 3.37 11.47 -17.68
N TYR A 48 3.85 10.25 -17.61
CA TYR A 48 4.40 9.49 -18.74
C TYR A 48 3.53 8.29 -19.08
N SER A 49 3.51 7.86 -20.34
CA SER A 49 3.05 6.52 -20.69
C SER A 49 4.21 5.52 -20.68
N MET A 50 3.95 4.24 -20.53
CA MET A 50 5.00 3.22 -20.68
C MET A 50 5.66 3.30 -22.06
N ALA A 51 4.92 3.61 -23.12
CA ALA A 51 5.49 3.80 -24.45
C ALA A 51 6.45 5.01 -24.50
N ASN A 52 6.14 6.11 -23.81
CA ASN A 52 7.07 7.23 -23.66
C ASN A 52 8.36 6.75 -22.98
N ILE A 53 8.25 6.05 -21.83
CA ILE A 53 9.42 5.56 -21.10
C ILE A 53 10.28 4.65 -21.98
N MET A 54 9.67 3.77 -22.77
CA MET A 54 10.41 2.88 -23.70
C MET A 54 11.21 3.65 -24.75
N SER A 55 10.67 4.73 -25.31
CA SER A 55 11.28 5.53 -26.37
C SER A 55 12.30 6.57 -25.91
N MET A 56 12.25 7.00 -24.64
CA MET A 56 13.18 7.99 -24.08
C MET A 56 14.58 7.41 -23.92
N GLN A 57 15.62 8.18 -24.24
CA GLN A 57 17.01 7.79 -23.94
C GLN A 57 17.31 7.88 -22.44
N GLU A 58 16.88 8.96 -21.82
CA GLU A 58 17.02 9.20 -20.36
C GLU A 58 15.66 9.57 -19.75
N VAL A 59 15.47 9.20 -18.51
CA VAL A 59 14.28 9.52 -17.71
C VAL A 59 14.65 10.43 -16.55
N ASP A 60 13.73 11.30 -16.14
CA ASP A 60 13.96 12.30 -15.09
C ASP A 60 13.59 11.78 -13.68
N PHE A 61 13.83 10.51 -13.39
CA PHE A 61 13.66 9.92 -12.06
C PHE A 61 14.66 8.80 -11.79
N ASP A 62 15.03 8.65 -10.52
CA ASP A 62 16.06 7.71 -10.07
C ASP A 62 15.48 6.36 -9.67
N LYS A 63 14.24 6.38 -9.16
CA LYS A 63 13.54 5.20 -8.63
C LYS A 63 12.09 5.15 -9.11
N VAL A 64 11.58 3.95 -9.34
CA VAL A 64 10.16 3.70 -9.58
C VAL A 64 9.58 2.86 -8.44
N ILE A 65 8.43 3.27 -7.93
CA ILE A 65 7.64 2.53 -6.96
C ILE A 65 6.55 1.80 -7.74
N ILE A 66 6.57 0.47 -7.69
CA ILE A 66 5.56 -0.36 -8.33
C ILE A 66 4.49 -0.68 -7.29
N VAL A 67 3.28 -0.18 -7.55
CA VAL A 67 2.12 -0.31 -6.65
C VAL A 67 1.09 -1.30 -7.20
N ASP A 68 0.19 -1.78 -6.35
CA ASP A 68 -0.92 -2.61 -6.79
C ASP A 68 -1.97 -1.84 -7.60
N SER A 69 -2.47 -2.48 -8.63
CA SER A 69 -3.62 -2.04 -9.42
C SER A 69 -4.37 -3.25 -9.96
N ASN A 70 -5.70 -3.18 -9.93
CA ASN A 70 -6.55 -4.20 -10.53
C ASN A 70 -6.69 -4.05 -12.06
N MET A 71 -6.13 -2.98 -12.60
CA MET A 71 -6.20 -2.64 -14.03
C MET A 71 -4.94 -3.09 -14.79
N VAL A 72 -3.98 -3.72 -14.10
CA VAL A 72 -2.70 -4.15 -14.67
C VAL A 72 -2.48 -5.63 -14.39
N SER A 73 -2.23 -6.39 -15.43
CA SER A 73 -1.93 -7.81 -15.34
C SER A 73 -0.53 -8.08 -14.83
N TYR A 74 -0.29 -9.31 -14.36
CA TYR A 74 1.05 -9.77 -13.96
C TYR A 74 2.08 -9.60 -15.10
N GLU A 75 1.68 -9.90 -16.35
CA GLU A 75 2.56 -9.79 -17.52
C GLU A 75 2.96 -8.34 -17.79
N GLU A 76 2.06 -7.37 -17.57
CA GLU A 76 2.36 -5.96 -17.72
C GLU A 76 3.33 -5.48 -16.64
N TYR A 77 3.20 -5.94 -15.41
CA TYR A 77 4.19 -5.69 -14.35
C TYR A 77 5.56 -6.26 -14.73
N ASP A 78 5.60 -7.51 -15.15
CA ASP A 78 6.83 -8.18 -15.56
C ASP A 78 7.56 -7.44 -16.69
N ASN A 79 6.82 -7.00 -17.70
CA ASN A 79 7.36 -6.23 -18.82
C ASN A 79 7.83 -4.84 -18.39
N ALA A 80 7.07 -4.14 -17.54
CA ALA A 80 7.48 -2.84 -17.01
C ALA A 80 8.79 -2.93 -16.23
N ILE A 81 8.94 -3.96 -15.38
CA ILE A 81 10.19 -4.20 -14.64
C ILE A 81 11.38 -4.38 -15.57
N LYS A 82 11.25 -5.16 -16.67
CA LYS A 82 12.32 -5.31 -17.65
C LYS A 82 12.75 -3.97 -18.24
N VAL A 83 11.77 -3.16 -18.67
CA VAL A 83 12.04 -1.82 -19.22
C VAL A 83 12.77 -0.93 -18.23
N PHE A 84 12.33 -0.89 -16.97
CA PHE A 84 12.99 -0.09 -15.93
C PHE A 84 14.42 -0.56 -15.65
N LEU A 85 14.65 -1.87 -15.63
CA LEU A 85 15.99 -2.45 -15.43
C LEU A 85 16.93 -2.13 -16.61
N GLU A 86 16.46 -2.22 -17.86
CA GLU A 86 17.23 -1.86 -19.06
C GLU A 86 17.67 -0.39 -19.02
N LYS A 87 16.82 0.48 -18.44
CA LYS A 87 17.12 1.91 -18.24
C LYS A 87 17.90 2.22 -16.96
N ASN A 88 18.40 1.20 -16.28
CA ASN A 88 19.15 1.36 -15.03
C ASN A 88 18.39 2.01 -13.85
N ILE A 89 17.07 2.01 -13.88
CA ILE A 89 16.21 2.56 -12.83
C ILE A 89 16.15 1.58 -11.64
N ARG A 90 16.18 2.10 -10.42
CA ARG A 90 15.94 1.31 -9.21
C ARG A 90 14.44 1.09 -9.00
N ILE A 91 14.07 -0.09 -8.53
CA ILE A 91 12.67 -0.51 -8.38
C ILE A 91 12.37 -0.82 -6.91
N ILE A 92 11.27 -0.27 -6.42
CA ILE A 92 10.69 -0.61 -5.12
C ILE A 92 9.36 -1.30 -5.39
N LEU A 93 9.24 -2.57 -5.00
CA LEU A 93 8.01 -3.34 -5.13
C LEU A 93 7.12 -3.09 -3.93
N ALA A 94 5.91 -2.63 -4.16
CA ALA A 94 4.88 -2.35 -3.15
C ALA A 94 3.50 -2.83 -3.63
N THR A 95 3.44 -3.92 -4.40
CA THR A 95 2.20 -4.50 -4.92
C THR A 95 1.50 -5.38 -3.88
N GLY A 96 2.25 -5.90 -2.91
CA GLY A 96 1.75 -6.84 -1.92
C GLY A 96 1.60 -8.26 -2.45
N ILE A 97 0.80 -8.45 -3.50
CA ILE A 97 0.48 -9.79 -4.02
C ILE A 97 1.62 -10.36 -4.89
N TYR A 98 2.23 -9.54 -5.71
CA TYR A 98 3.23 -9.97 -6.69
C TYR A 98 4.68 -9.76 -6.25
N ASP A 99 4.92 -9.13 -5.10
CA ASP A 99 6.26 -8.70 -4.69
C ASP A 99 7.27 -9.84 -4.68
N GLU A 100 6.96 -10.95 -4.01
CA GLU A 100 7.86 -12.09 -3.89
C GLU A 100 8.12 -12.78 -5.24
N ILE A 101 7.08 -12.90 -6.07
CA ILE A 101 7.18 -13.55 -7.39
C ILE A 101 8.01 -12.68 -8.33
N LEU A 102 7.74 -11.38 -8.39
CA LEU A 102 8.47 -10.45 -9.24
C LEU A 102 9.91 -10.30 -8.77
N TYR A 103 10.13 -10.23 -7.46
CA TYR A 103 11.48 -10.17 -6.90
C TYR A 103 12.30 -11.41 -7.23
N SER A 104 11.75 -12.60 -7.04
CA SER A 104 12.46 -13.86 -7.33
C SER A 104 12.76 -14.03 -8.81
N LYS A 105 11.85 -13.60 -9.71
CA LYS A 105 12.03 -13.68 -11.16
C LYS A 105 13.11 -12.75 -11.68
N HIS A 106 13.21 -11.55 -11.12
CA HIS A 106 14.12 -10.51 -11.57
C HIS A 106 15.30 -10.28 -10.64
N SER A 107 15.60 -11.19 -9.73
CA SER A 107 16.63 -11.14 -8.69
C SER A 107 17.89 -10.33 -9.07
N GLN A 108 17.85 -9.03 -8.86
CA GLN A 108 18.93 -8.09 -9.17
C GLN A 108 19.11 -7.08 -8.04
N LYS A 109 20.34 -6.58 -7.88
CA LYS A 109 20.70 -5.58 -6.86
C LYS A 109 19.91 -4.26 -6.92
N ARG A 110 19.08 -4.05 -7.95
CA ARG A 110 18.31 -2.83 -8.18
C ARG A 110 16.84 -2.95 -7.82
N ILE A 111 16.39 -4.12 -7.42
CA ILE A 111 15.02 -4.37 -6.99
C ILE A 111 15.02 -4.58 -5.47
N GLU A 112 14.17 -3.86 -4.79
CA GLU A 112 13.90 -4.03 -3.37
C GLU A 112 12.40 -4.19 -3.14
N ILE A 113 12.01 -5.08 -2.22
CA ILE A 113 10.63 -5.15 -1.76
C ILE A 113 10.44 -4.06 -0.72
N CYS A 114 9.33 -3.33 -0.81
CA CYS A 114 8.96 -2.33 0.18
C CYS A 114 8.87 -2.99 1.56
N LYS A 115 9.85 -2.70 2.40
CA LYS A 115 9.84 -3.13 3.80
C LYS A 115 8.98 -2.15 4.60
N GLY A 116 8.10 -2.71 5.44
CA GLY A 116 7.32 -1.91 6.36
C GLY A 116 8.18 -1.25 7.44
N ASN A 117 7.57 -0.31 8.14
CA ASN A 117 8.04 0.10 9.46
C ASN A 117 7.94 -1.14 10.36
N GLU A 118 9.02 -1.90 10.48
CA GLU A 118 9.00 -3.20 11.14
C GLU A 118 8.60 -3.05 12.59
N ILE A 119 7.39 -3.47 12.88
CA ILE A 119 7.00 -3.84 14.24
C ILE A 119 7.24 -5.33 14.35
N VAL A 120 8.24 -5.70 15.10
CA VAL A 120 8.55 -7.10 15.39
C VAL A 120 7.48 -7.62 16.36
N ILE A 121 6.74 -8.62 15.92
CA ILE A 121 5.82 -9.38 16.80
C ILE A 121 6.63 -10.55 17.35
N ASP A 122 6.63 -10.66 18.67
CA ASP A 122 7.38 -11.72 19.35
C ASP A 122 6.87 -13.11 18.94
N SER A 123 7.76 -14.10 19.02
CA SER A 123 7.39 -15.50 18.73
C SER A 123 6.37 -16.05 19.74
N ILE A 124 6.31 -15.46 20.92
CA ILE A 124 5.35 -15.81 21.98
C ILE A 124 4.29 -14.72 22.01
N VAL A 125 3.10 -15.04 21.52
CA VAL A 125 1.94 -14.15 21.56
C VAL A 125 1.32 -14.16 22.96
N HIS A 126 0.91 -13.01 23.44
CA HIS A 126 0.14 -12.92 24.67
C HIS A 126 -1.11 -13.80 24.59
N LYS A 127 -1.39 -14.58 25.65
CA LYS A 127 -2.58 -15.46 25.69
C LYS A 127 -3.91 -14.69 25.68
N ASN A 128 -3.88 -13.42 26.06
CA ASN A 128 -5.06 -12.57 26.13
C ASN A 128 -4.86 -11.32 25.27
N LYS A 129 -5.95 -10.77 24.75
CA LYS A 129 -5.94 -9.47 24.07
C LYS A 129 -5.43 -8.39 25.00
N GLN A 130 -4.56 -7.54 24.48
CA GLN A 130 -4.11 -6.33 25.16
C GLN A 130 -5.12 -5.20 24.91
N GLU A 131 -5.33 -4.39 25.93
CA GLU A 131 -6.22 -3.24 25.84
C GLU A 131 -5.55 -2.13 25.01
N ILE A 132 -6.28 -1.58 24.05
CA ILE A 132 -5.91 -0.41 23.27
C ILE A 132 -6.62 0.79 23.91
N GLU A 133 -5.87 1.74 24.36
CA GLU A 133 -6.38 2.87 25.17
C GLU A 133 -6.95 4.01 24.30
N VAL A 134 -6.47 4.13 23.05
CA VAL A 134 -6.91 5.19 22.15
C VAL A 134 -8.07 4.74 21.25
N PRO A 135 -8.94 5.67 20.80
CA PRO A 135 -10.00 5.36 19.85
C PRO A 135 -9.47 4.75 18.55
N ILE A 136 -10.16 3.74 18.04
CA ILE A 136 -9.88 3.12 16.74
C ILE A 136 -11.02 3.42 15.77
N ILE A 137 -10.69 3.92 14.59
CA ILE A 137 -11.61 4.03 13.46
C ILE A 137 -11.28 2.95 12.44
N SER A 138 -12.18 2.00 12.27
CA SER A 138 -12.07 0.96 11.23
C SER A 138 -12.76 1.41 9.95
N VAL A 139 -12.01 1.47 8.85
CA VAL A 139 -12.54 1.80 7.52
C VAL A 139 -12.80 0.51 6.77
N MET A 140 -14.08 0.18 6.64
CA MET A 140 -14.58 -1.02 5.98
C MET A 140 -15.35 -0.67 4.71
N GLY A 141 -15.53 -1.63 3.80
CA GLY A 141 -16.31 -1.45 2.59
C GLY A 141 -17.33 -2.55 2.40
N VAL A 142 -18.44 -2.24 1.76
CA VAL A 142 -19.49 -3.21 1.43
C VAL A 142 -18.99 -4.21 0.40
N GLY A 143 -18.12 -3.76 -0.51
CA GLY A 143 -17.54 -4.56 -1.61
C GLY A 143 -16.03 -4.38 -1.76
N TYR A 144 -15.48 -5.01 -2.81
CA TYR A 144 -14.12 -4.77 -3.25
C TYR A 144 -14.04 -3.44 -4.02
N ASN A 145 -12.84 -2.83 -4.06
CA ASN A 145 -12.54 -1.63 -4.85
C ASN A 145 -13.49 -0.42 -4.63
N VAL A 146 -13.96 -0.25 -3.40
CA VAL A 146 -14.86 0.85 -2.99
C VAL A 146 -14.08 1.99 -2.33
N SER A 147 -12.91 2.32 -2.84
CA SER A 147 -12.08 3.46 -2.42
C SER A 147 -11.81 3.55 -0.91
N LYS A 148 -11.76 2.40 -0.22
CA LYS A 148 -11.49 2.36 1.23
C LYS A 148 -10.18 3.05 1.62
N PHE A 149 -9.16 2.91 0.78
CA PHE A 149 -7.85 3.50 1.07
C PHE A 149 -7.90 5.03 0.94
N ASP A 150 -8.65 5.57 -0.02
CA ASP A 150 -8.85 7.02 -0.16
C ASP A 150 -9.54 7.61 1.06
N VAL A 151 -10.56 6.89 1.58
CA VAL A 151 -11.26 7.29 2.81
C VAL A 151 -10.31 7.31 4.00
N GLN A 152 -9.43 6.31 4.14
CA GLN A 152 -8.42 6.28 5.20
C GLN A 152 -7.49 7.50 5.12
N LEU A 153 -6.99 7.83 3.93
CA LEU A 153 -6.10 8.96 3.71
C LEU A 153 -6.79 10.28 4.01
N TYR A 154 -8.04 10.44 3.57
CA TYR A 154 -8.85 11.61 3.84
C TYR A 154 -9.08 11.80 5.36
N LEU A 155 -9.47 10.75 6.07
CA LEU A 155 -9.65 10.78 7.52
C LEU A 155 -8.34 11.18 8.23
N ARG A 156 -7.22 10.55 7.83
CA ARG A 156 -5.91 10.92 8.37
C ARG A 156 -5.62 12.42 8.20
N GLU A 157 -5.80 12.94 6.99
CA GLU A 157 -5.56 14.34 6.70
C GLU A 157 -6.45 15.25 7.54
N MET A 158 -7.73 14.91 7.66
CA MET A 158 -8.71 15.66 8.48
C MET A 158 -8.30 15.73 9.95
N PHE A 159 -7.87 14.61 10.55
CA PHE A 159 -7.44 14.59 11.95
C PHE A 159 -6.12 15.33 12.15
N LEU A 160 -5.15 15.15 11.25
CA LEU A 160 -3.89 15.90 11.29
C LEU A 160 -4.12 17.41 11.20
N LYS A 161 -5.02 17.90 10.33
CA LYS A 161 -5.39 19.32 10.23
C LYS A 161 -6.05 19.86 11.50
N LYS A 162 -6.69 19.00 12.29
CA LYS A 162 -7.26 19.35 13.59
C LYS A 162 -6.25 19.26 14.75
N GLY A 163 -5.00 18.93 14.46
CA GLY A 163 -3.93 18.84 15.45
C GLY A 163 -3.81 17.51 16.18
N TYR A 164 -4.57 16.48 15.79
CA TYR A 164 -4.45 15.15 16.36
C TYR A 164 -3.20 14.44 15.86
N LYS A 165 -2.58 13.64 16.72
CA LYS A 165 -1.54 12.70 16.35
C LYS A 165 -2.19 11.39 15.89
N VAL A 166 -2.01 11.04 14.64
CA VAL A 166 -2.72 9.92 13.99
C VAL A 166 -1.76 8.80 13.66
N ALA A 167 -1.98 7.60 14.21
CA ALA A 167 -1.42 6.37 13.66
C ALA A 167 -2.38 5.79 12.61
N GLN A 168 -1.82 5.15 11.58
CA GLN A 168 -2.63 4.50 10.54
C GLN A 168 -2.05 3.16 10.16
N ILE A 169 -2.93 2.19 9.98
CA ILE A 169 -2.65 0.86 9.42
C ILE A 169 -3.45 0.74 8.13
N GLY A 170 -2.78 0.94 7.00
CA GLY A 170 -3.42 1.01 5.68
C GLY A 170 -3.55 -0.36 5.02
N THR A 171 -4.52 -0.47 4.11
CA THR A 171 -4.79 -1.72 3.38
C THR A 171 -3.80 -2.01 2.25
N LYS A 172 -2.96 -1.07 1.90
CA LYS A 172 -2.02 -1.18 0.78
C LYS A 172 -0.57 -1.12 1.26
N LYS A 173 0.33 -1.87 0.63
CA LYS A 173 1.74 -1.95 1.01
C LYS A 173 2.49 -0.64 0.85
N ILE A 174 2.04 0.22 -0.07
CA ILE A 174 2.56 1.59 -0.22
C ILE A 174 2.44 2.43 1.05
N SER A 175 1.54 2.07 1.98
CA SER A 175 1.40 2.72 3.29
C SER A 175 2.74 2.90 4.00
N ASN A 176 3.62 1.92 3.89
CA ASN A 176 4.95 1.94 4.49
C ASN A 176 5.85 3.04 3.92
N ILE A 177 5.75 3.31 2.61
CA ILE A 177 6.47 4.39 1.94
C ILE A 177 5.89 5.75 2.32
N MET A 178 4.58 5.78 2.55
CA MET A 178 3.84 6.98 2.95
C MET A 178 4.04 7.36 4.44
N GLY A 179 4.86 6.60 5.18
CA GLY A 179 5.23 6.90 6.56
C GLY A 179 4.25 6.40 7.62
N PHE A 180 3.36 5.47 7.27
CA PHE A 180 2.50 4.74 8.20
C PHE A 180 2.56 3.23 7.94
N TYR A 181 1.79 2.43 8.65
CA TYR A 181 1.90 0.97 8.60
C TYR A 181 0.99 0.38 7.54
N SER A 182 1.39 -0.74 6.96
CA SER A 182 0.47 -1.62 6.21
C SER A 182 -0.01 -2.76 7.10
N ILE A 183 -1.12 -3.40 6.71
CA ILE A 183 -1.56 -4.65 7.31
C ILE A 183 -0.42 -5.67 7.23
N PRO A 184 -0.06 -6.34 8.33
CA PRO A 184 1.01 -7.32 8.36
C PRO A 184 0.75 -8.54 7.46
N ASP A 185 1.79 -9.08 6.84
CA ASP A 185 1.68 -10.21 5.90
C ASP A 185 1.07 -11.47 6.52
N PHE A 186 1.25 -11.69 7.84
CA PHE A 186 0.66 -12.84 8.53
C PHE A 186 -0.87 -12.82 8.54
N MET A 187 -1.51 -11.67 8.30
CA MET A 187 -2.95 -11.57 8.19
C MET A 187 -3.50 -12.18 6.88
N TYR A 188 -2.67 -12.28 5.85
CA TYR A 188 -3.06 -12.79 4.53
C TYR A 188 -2.73 -14.27 4.33
N ASN A 189 -1.89 -14.83 5.17
CA ASN A 189 -1.49 -16.23 5.05
C ASN A 189 -2.18 -17.10 6.14
N ASN A 190 -2.39 -18.38 5.81
CA ASN A 190 -2.99 -19.34 6.73
C ASN A 190 -1.95 -20.03 7.65
N ARG A 191 -0.86 -19.32 7.98
CA ARG A 191 0.22 -19.86 8.81
C ARG A 191 -0.20 -20.07 10.25
N PHE A 192 -1.15 -19.26 10.74
CA PHE A 192 -1.64 -19.26 12.10
C PHE A 192 -3.12 -19.62 12.18
N SER A 193 -3.57 -20.12 13.32
CA SER A 193 -5.00 -20.29 13.58
C SER A 193 -5.73 -18.94 13.58
N GLY A 194 -7.06 -18.95 13.45
CA GLY A 194 -7.84 -17.71 13.50
C GLY A 194 -7.64 -16.94 14.81
N GLU A 195 -7.65 -17.66 15.95
CA GLU A 195 -7.42 -17.07 17.26
C GLU A 195 -6.02 -16.47 17.40
N GLU A 196 -4.99 -17.21 16.99
CA GLU A 196 -3.62 -16.71 17.01
C GLU A 196 -3.42 -15.50 16.11
N THR A 197 -4.07 -15.49 14.95
CA THR A 197 -4.03 -14.33 14.02
C THR A 197 -4.64 -13.09 14.68
N ILE A 198 -5.76 -13.24 15.39
CA ILE A 198 -6.41 -12.15 16.15
C ILE A 198 -5.48 -11.60 17.23
N LEU A 199 -4.88 -12.48 18.04
CA LEU A 199 -3.97 -12.07 19.11
C LEU A 199 -2.72 -11.36 18.56
N ARG A 200 -2.13 -11.87 17.49
CA ARG A 200 -0.98 -11.25 16.82
C ARG A 200 -1.34 -9.87 16.24
N PHE A 201 -2.53 -9.73 15.66
CA PHE A 201 -2.95 -8.43 15.13
C PHE A 201 -3.23 -7.44 16.26
N ASN A 202 -3.86 -7.87 17.34
CA ASN A 202 -4.03 -7.04 18.54
C ASN A 202 -2.68 -6.58 19.12
N GLU A 203 -1.69 -7.50 19.23
CA GLU A 203 -0.35 -7.15 19.66
C GLU A 203 0.33 -6.15 18.71
N PHE A 204 0.14 -6.33 17.38
CA PHE A 204 0.66 -5.38 16.41
C PHE A 204 0.06 -3.99 16.60
N VAL A 205 -1.26 -3.88 16.77
CA VAL A 205 -1.95 -2.60 17.03
C VAL A 205 -1.45 -1.97 18.33
N LYS A 206 -1.29 -2.77 19.40
CA LYS A 206 -0.75 -2.27 20.67
C LYS A 206 0.67 -1.74 20.53
N LYS A 207 1.54 -2.43 19.82
CA LYS A 207 2.90 -1.95 19.55
C LYS A 207 2.93 -0.67 18.69
N VAL A 208 1.97 -0.50 17.78
CA VAL A 208 1.78 0.77 17.05
C VAL A 208 1.39 1.89 18.01
N GLU A 209 0.42 1.63 18.90
CA GLU A 209 -0.01 2.58 19.93
C GLU A 209 1.16 3.01 20.83
N ASP A 210 1.90 2.04 21.38
CA ASP A 210 3.00 2.30 22.31
C ASP A 210 4.16 3.06 21.66
N LYS A 211 4.46 2.76 20.39
CA LYS A 211 5.53 3.41 19.62
C LYS A 211 5.16 4.81 19.18
N GLU A 212 3.98 4.96 18.60
CA GLU A 212 3.53 6.22 18.02
C GLU A 212 2.91 7.16 19.08
N LYS A 213 2.34 6.62 20.15
CA LYS A 213 1.54 7.36 21.14
C LYS A 213 0.54 8.31 20.47
N PRO A 214 -0.36 7.78 19.65
CA PRO A 214 -1.31 8.58 18.89
C PRO A 214 -2.50 8.99 19.76
N ASP A 215 -3.25 9.99 19.31
CA ASP A 215 -4.58 10.30 19.86
C ASP A 215 -5.67 9.43 19.26
N ILE A 216 -5.42 8.85 18.08
CA ILE A 216 -6.36 8.02 17.35
C ILE A 216 -5.64 7.07 16.38
N ILE A 217 -6.18 5.86 16.21
CA ILE A 217 -5.68 4.88 15.24
C ILE A 217 -6.72 4.69 14.12
N ILE A 218 -6.31 4.80 12.86
CA ILE A 218 -7.14 4.48 11.69
C ILE A 218 -6.69 3.13 11.14
N ILE A 219 -7.61 2.16 11.06
CA ILE A 219 -7.34 0.82 10.52
C ILE A 219 -8.18 0.59 9.26
N GLY A 220 -7.52 0.25 8.17
CA GLY A 220 -8.20 -0.21 6.96
C GLY A 220 -8.47 -1.71 6.99
N VAL A 221 -9.66 -2.12 6.60
CA VAL A 221 -10.01 -3.53 6.43
C VAL A 221 -10.03 -3.88 4.95
N PRO A 222 -9.12 -4.76 4.46
CA PRO A 222 -8.98 -5.01 3.03
C PRO A 222 -10.20 -5.66 2.38
N GLU A 223 -10.81 -6.59 3.09
CA GLU A 223 -11.95 -7.36 2.58
C GLU A 223 -13.28 -6.62 2.74
N PRO A 224 -14.30 -6.99 1.93
CA PRO A 224 -15.65 -6.47 2.09
C PRO A 224 -16.32 -7.00 3.35
N ILE A 225 -17.29 -6.24 3.87
CA ILE A 225 -18.13 -6.68 5.00
C ILE A 225 -19.09 -7.78 4.54
N LEU A 226 -19.59 -7.68 3.30
CA LEU A 226 -20.51 -8.67 2.76
C LEU A 226 -19.73 -9.85 2.16
N PRO A 227 -20.13 -11.09 2.47
CA PRO A 227 -19.50 -12.26 1.89
C PRO A 227 -19.77 -12.33 0.38
N LEU A 228 -18.74 -12.62 -0.41
CA LEU A 228 -18.87 -12.81 -1.85
C LEU A 228 -19.72 -14.02 -2.23
N ASN A 229 -19.63 -15.07 -1.45
CA ASN A 229 -20.41 -16.29 -1.62
C ASN A 229 -20.42 -17.14 -0.35
N LYS A 230 -21.20 -18.24 -0.34
CA LYS A 230 -21.33 -19.14 0.82
C LYS A 230 -20.03 -19.83 1.25
N LYS A 231 -19.01 -19.89 0.39
CA LYS A 231 -17.71 -20.53 0.68
C LYS A 231 -16.69 -19.57 1.28
N HIS A 232 -16.85 -18.26 1.06
CA HIS A 232 -15.95 -17.22 1.55
C HIS A 232 -16.69 -16.31 2.54
N LEU A 233 -17.13 -16.91 3.63
CA LEU A 233 -17.73 -16.22 4.74
C LEU A 233 -16.61 -15.67 5.64
N PHE A 234 -16.43 -14.34 5.68
CA PHE A 234 -15.71 -13.64 6.76
C PHE A 234 -14.27 -14.09 7.06
N SER A 235 -13.33 -13.96 6.10
CA SER A 235 -11.96 -14.36 6.41
C SER A 235 -11.17 -13.29 7.16
N PHE A 236 -11.17 -12.04 6.68
CA PHE A 236 -10.34 -10.99 7.25
C PHE A 236 -11.09 -10.04 8.19
N GLY A 237 -12.28 -9.60 7.80
CA GLY A 237 -13.02 -8.60 8.54
C GLY A 237 -13.29 -8.98 10.00
N ILE A 238 -13.60 -10.25 10.25
CA ILE A 238 -13.81 -10.77 11.62
C ILE A 238 -12.49 -10.88 12.40
N ARG A 239 -11.36 -11.16 11.74
CA ARG A 239 -10.06 -11.27 12.42
C ARG A 239 -9.50 -9.92 12.85
N ALA A 240 -9.92 -8.85 12.20
CA ALA A 240 -9.51 -7.49 12.53
C ALA A 240 -10.40 -6.83 13.60
N TYR A 241 -11.52 -7.45 13.96
CA TYR A 241 -12.43 -7.04 15.02
C TYR A 241 -12.01 -7.66 16.36
#